data_d189b4ecdcc23107b0aff1dd3b278195
#
_entry.id   d189b4ecdcc23107b0aff1dd3b278195
#
_cell.length_a   1.000
_cell.length_b   1.000
_cell.length_c   1.000
_cell.angle_alpha   90.00
_cell.angle_beta   90.00
_cell.angle_gamma   90.00
#
_symmetry.space_group_name_H-M   'P 1'
#
loop_
_entity.id
_entity.type
_entity.pdbx_description
1 polymer ?
#
loop_
_entity_poly.entity_id
_entity_poly.type
_entity_poly.pdbx_seq_one_letter_code
_entity_poly.pdbx_strand_id
1 'polypeptide(L)'
;MSVAQQIRSQLDYLHFNCEYDASVFEGIASKETIKKTLQRSRDKVGKTTTKYFYVKYTPQSKRKAPYEVYDDQEEVMFDPTEFSFNAFWQSGKPTMQKVSSIIRNYLTAMDQNDICLLCRKFGKNRVKAELIATYRALYKQGFIDVKGHKVPLEGRYDRNPVFKEILKMIHDC
;
A
#
# COMPACT_ATOMS: atom_id res chain seq x y z
N MET A 1 -4.28 11.59 35.79
CA MET A 1 -4.07 10.74 34.57
C MET A 1 -2.68 11.05 34.05
N SER A 2 -1.84 10.04 33.74
CA SER A 2 -0.50 10.29 33.21
C SER A 2 -0.57 10.80 31.78
N VAL A 3 0.43 11.57 31.32
CA VAL A 3 0.54 12.08 29.93
C VAL A 3 0.42 10.92 28.92
N ALA A 4 1.03 9.77 29.22
CA ALA A 4 0.95 8.60 28.38
C ALA A 4 -0.49 8.02 28.29
N GLN A 5 -1.24 8.10 29.38
CA GLN A 5 -2.66 7.69 29.39
C GLN A 5 -3.52 8.67 28.58
N GLN A 6 -3.27 9.98 28.68
CA GLN A 6 -4.00 10.98 27.90
C GLN A 6 -3.76 10.80 26.40
N ILE A 7 -2.50 10.59 25.97
CA ILE A 7 -2.19 10.31 24.56
C ILE A 7 -2.88 9.01 24.09
N ARG A 8 -2.88 7.96 24.89
CA ARG A 8 -3.57 6.69 24.54
C ARG A 8 -5.07 6.86 24.47
N SER A 9 -5.66 7.61 25.39
CA SER A 9 -7.09 7.93 25.37
C SER A 9 -7.44 8.71 24.10
N GLN A 10 -6.63 9.72 23.73
CA GLN A 10 -6.83 10.48 22.48
C GLN A 10 -6.75 9.57 21.25
N LEU A 11 -5.82 8.60 21.23
CA LEU A 11 -5.76 7.61 20.16
C LEU A 11 -7.05 6.79 19.99
N ASP A 12 -7.77 6.52 21.08
CA ASP A 12 -9.00 5.74 21.02
C ASP A 12 -10.13 6.47 20.28
N TYR A 13 -10.11 7.80 20.23
CA TYR A 13 -11.06 8.64 19.49
C TYR A 13 -10.72 8.85 18.00
N LEU A 14 -9.49 8.54 17.58
CA LEU A 14 -9.09 8.70 16.19
C LEU A 14 -9.66 7.58 15.31
N HIS A 15 -10.02 7.91 14.08
CA HIS A 15 -10.47 6.92 13.10
C HIS A 15 -9.32 5.99 12.68
N PHE A 16 -9.67 4.75 12.38
CA PHE A 16 -8.69 3.77 11.89
C PHE A 16 -8.26 4.08 10.45
N ASN A 17 -7.01 3.73 10.14
CA ASN A 17 -6.43 3.81 8.80
C ASN A 17 -6.41 5.22 8.17
N CYS A 18 -6.64 6.26 8.98
CA CYS A 18 -6.44 7.64 8.57
C CYS A 18 -5.06 8.13 8.99
N GLU A 19 -4.48 9.04 8.21
CA GLU A 19 -3.22 9.70 8.58
C GLU A 19 -3.51 10.88 9.52
N TYR A 20 -2.70 11.00 10.57
CA TYR A 20 -2.81 12.06 11.56
C TYR A 20 -1.47 12.75 11.76
N ASP A 21 -1.51 14.06 11.86
CA ASP A 21 -0.38 14.87 12.32
C ASP A 21 -0.28 14.82 13.85
N ALA A 22 0.92 15.07 14.37
CA ALA A 22 1.17 15.19 15.80
C ALA A 22 0.38 16.33 16.46
N SER A 23 -0.15 17.29 15.69
CA SER A 23 -1.00 18.38 16.17
C SER A 23 -2.27 17.89 16.88
N VAL A 24 -2.80 16.70 16.54
CA VAL A 24 -3.95 16.11 17.25
C VAL A 24 -3.68 15.84 18.74
N PHE A 25 -2.41 15.85 19.15
CA PHE A 25 -1.97 15.69 20.53
C PHE A 25 -1.46 17.01 21.14
N GLU A 26 -1.62 18.13 20.43
CA GLU A 26 -1.17 19.42 20.90
C GLU A 26 -1.89 19.80 22.21
N GLY A 27 -1.16 20.42 23.15
CA GLY A 27 -1.69 20.72 24.48
C GLY A 27 -1.65 19.58 25.50
N ILE A 28 -1.40 18.33 25.09
CA ILE A 28 -1.27 17.18 26.00
C ILE A 28 0.16 17.06 26.54
N ALA A 29 1.16 17.23 25.67
CA ALA A 29 2.56 17.12 26.04
C ALA A 29 3.50 17.75 25.00
N SER A 30 4.80 17.80 25.31
CA SER A 30 5.81 18.21 24.35
C SER A 30 5.89 17.24 23.17
N LYS A 31 6.26 17.75 21.97
CA LYS A 31 6.41 16.96 20.74
C LYS A 31 7.28 15.70 20.94
N GLU A 32 8.30 15.81 21.77
CA GLU A 32 9.22 14.70 22.05
C GLU A 32 8.56 13.61 22.91
N THR A 33 7.78 14.01 23.91
CA THR A 33 7.02 13.08 24.75
C THR A 33 5.93 12.36 23.96
N ILE A 34 5.23 13.10 23.09
CA ILE A 34 4.24 12.52 22.16
C ILE A 34 4.94 11.48 21.29
N LYS A 35 6.04 11.82 20.62
CA LYS A 35 6.80 10.92 19.77
C LYS A 35 7.25 9.65 20.51
N LYS A 36 7.81 9.78 21.71
CA LYS A 36 8.24 8.63 22.53
C LYS A 36 7.05 7.74 22.92
N THR A 37 5.92 8.34 23.27
CA THR A 37 4.72 7.58 23.66
C THR A 37 4.11 6.85 22.47
N LEU A 38 4.02 7.49 21.30
CA LEU A 38 3.54 6.85 20.08
C LEU A 38 4.46 5.73 19.62
N GLN A 39 5.78 5.89 19.76
CA GLN A 39 6.75 4.82 19.49
C GLN A 39 6.57 3.61 20.39
N ARG A 40 6.18 3.81 21.66
CA ARG A 40 5.87 2.72 22.60
C ARG A 40 4.53 2.07 22.33
N SER A 41 3.65 2.70 21.58
CA SER A 41 2.32 2.20 21.18
C SER A 41 2.32 1.60 19.77
N ARG A 42 3.42 0.94 19.36
CA ARG A 42 3.60 0.34 18.01
C ARG A 42 2.57 -0.75 17.68
N ASP A 43 1.92 -1.29 18.66
CA ASP A 43 0.82 -2.23 18.52
C ASP A 43 -0.47 -1.58 18.02
N LYS A 44 -0.62 -0.26 18.20
CA LYS A 44 -1.82 0.50 17.85
C LYS A 44 -1.59 1.52 16.74
N VAL A 45 -0.37 2.02 16.60
CA VAL A 45 -0.04 3.15 15.73
C VAL A 45 1.23 2.88 14.96
N GLY A 46 1.22 3.10 13.65
CA GLY A 46 2.40 3.11 12.80
C GLY A 46 2.78 4.51 12.36
N LYS A 47 4.05 4.66 12.03
CA LYS A 47 4.57 5.87 11.39
C LYS A 47 4.44 5.71 9.88
N THR A 48 3.86 6.68 9.21
CA THR A 48 3.82 6.70 7.74
C THR A 48 5.20 7.03 7.16
N THR A 49 5.37 6.82 5.87
CA THR A 49 6.59 7.22 5.13
C THR A 49 6.77 8.74 5.08
N THR A 50 5.70 9.49 5.24
CA THR A 50 5.71 10.95 5.34
C THR A 50 6.14 11.35 6.75
N LYS A 51 7.16 12.20 6.86
CA LYS A 51 7.61 12.72 8.18
C LYS A 51 6.42 13.33 8.92
N TYR A 52 6.23 12.88 10.17
CA TYR A 52 5.26 13.43 11.13
C TYR A 52 3.82 12.93 11.06
N PHE A 53 3.46 11.99 10.18
CA PHE A 53 2.13 11.38 10.16
C PHE A 53 2.10 10.03 10.85
N TYR A 54 0.98 9.71 11.45
CA TYR A 54 0.72 8.47 12.16
C TYR A 54 -0.58 7.86 11.66
N VAL A 55 -0.64 6.53 11.61
CA VAL A 55 -1.83 5.78 11.25
C VAL A 55 -2.22 4.90 12.43
N LYS A 56 -3.47 5.02 12.87
CA LYS A 56 -4.06 4.12 13.85
C LYS A 56 -4.51 2.85 13.14
N TYR A 57 -3.99 1.71 13.54
CA TYR A 57 -4.34 0.42 12.94
C TYR A 57 -5.64 -0.15 13.48
N THR A 58 -6.40 -0.84 12.62
CA THR A 58 -7.47 -1.73 13.08
C THR A 58 -6.90 -2.90 13.88
N PRO A 59 -7.68 -3.52 14.76
CA PRO A 59 -7.24 -4.71 15.48
C PRO A 59 -6.76 -5.85 14.58
N GLN A 60 -7.35 -5.98 13.38
CA GLN A 60 -6.96 -6.97 12.39
C GLN A 60 -5.69 -6.59 11.63
N SER A 61 -5.36 -5.31 11.52
CA SER A 61 -4.21 -4.81 10.79
C SER A 61 -2.93 -4.66 11.63
N LYS A 62 -2.96 -5.04 12.92
CA LYS A 62 -1.85 -4.88 13.88
C LYS A 62 -0.49 -5.42 13.42
N ARG A 63 -0.45 -6.33 12.44
CA ARG A 63 0.76 -6.96 11.93
C ARG A 63 1.09 -6.57 10.51
N LYS A 64 0.28 -5.70 9.86
CA LYS A 64 0.47 -5.29 8.47
C LYS A 64 1.14 -3.92 8.43
N ALA A 65 2.03 -3.73 7.48
CA ALA A 65 2.57 -2.41 7.18
C ALA A 65 1.42 -1.48 6.74
N PRO A 66 1.53 -0.14 6.91
CA PRO A 66 0.44 0.79 6.58
C PRO A 66 -0.14 0.64 5.17
N TYR A 67 0.66 0.14 4.23
CA TYR A 67 0.25 -0.13 2.86
C TYR A 67 -0.38 -1.53 2.66
N GLU A 68 -0.47 -2.38 3.70
CA GLU A 68 -1.07 -3.72 3.64
C GLU A 68 -2.51 -3.74 4.18
N VAL A 69 -3.10 -2.58 4.42
CA VAL A 69 -4.45 -2.42 5.03
C VAL A 69 -5.56 -2.48 3.98
N TYR A 70 -5.23 -2.60 2.71
CA TYR A 70 -6.24 -2.68 1.66
C TYR A 70 -6.92 -4.04 1.67
N ASP A 71 -8.25 -4.02 1.49
CA ASP A 71 -9.04 -5.23 1.33
C ASP A 71 -8.69 -5.88 -0.01
N ASP A 72 -8.07 -7.07 0.05
CA ASP A 72 -7.69 -7.85 -1.13
C ASP A 72 -8.88 -8.55 -1.79
N GLN A 73 -10.05 -8.55 -1.14
CA GLN A 73 -11.31 -9.06 -1.67
C GLN A 73 -12.19 -7.96 -2.30
N GLU A 74 -11.80 -6.69 -2.17
CA GLU A 74 -12.56 -5.60 -2.75
C GLU A 74 -12.72 -5.76 -4.27
N GLU A 75 -13.96 -5.76 -4.74
CA GLU A 75 -14.33 -5.86 -6.14
C GLU A 75 -14.96 -4.55 -6.61
N VAL A 76 -14.68 -4.21 -7.85
CA VAL A 76 -15.25 -3.03 -8.53
C VAL A 76 -15.73 -3.39 -9.93
N MET A 77 -16.70 -2.64 -10.41
CA MET A 77 -17.05 -2.68 -11.84
C MET A 77 -15.87 -2.08 -12.61
N PHE A 78 -15.22 -2.90 -13.40
CA PHE A 78 -14.03 -2.54 -14.16
C PHE A 78 -14.34 -2.50 -15.65
N ASP A 79 -14.05 -1.37 -16.29
CA ASP A 79 -14.14 -1.21 -17.75
C ASP A 79 -12.73 -1.22 -18.35
N PRO A 80 -12.36 -2.27 -19.10
CA PRO A 80 -11.04 -2.35 -19.70
C PRO A 80 -10.81 -1.34 -20.83
N THR A 81 -11.87 -0.75 -21.40
CA THR A 81 -11.74 0.22 -22.51
C THR A 81 -11.13 1.55 -22.10
N GLU A 82 -11.08 1.82 -20.81
CA GLU A 82 -10.42 3.02 -20.30
C GLU A 82 -8.87 2.95 -20.31
N PHE A 83 -8.34 1.76 -20.51
CA PHE A 83 -6.90 1.48 -20.50
C PHE A 83 -6.36 1.30 -21.92
N SER A 84 -5.05 1.45 -22.10
CA SER A 84 -4.38 1.35 -23.42
C SER A 84 -4.48 -0.03 -24.03
N PHE A 85 -4.67 -1.09 -23.23
CA PHE A 85 -4.90 -2.46 -23.66
C PHE A 85 -5.80 -3.20 -22.69
N ASN A 86 -6.41 -4.29 -23.16
CA ASN A 86 -7.24 -5.13 -22.31
C ASN A 86 -6.41 -6.23 -21.63
N ALA A 87 -6.07 -6.02 -20.35
CA ALA A 87 -5.34 -7.02 -19.56
C ALA A 87 -6.18 -8.24 -19.15
N PHE A 88 -7.51 -8.17 -19.35
CA PHE A 88 -8.46 -9.24 -19.04
C PHE A 88 -9.03 -9.81 -20.35
N TRP A 89 -8.36 -10.76 -20.93
CA TRP A 89 -8.59 -11.39 -22.24
C TRP A 89 -10.04 -11.83 -22.52
N GLN A 90 -10.89 -11.90 -21.50
CA GLN A 90 -12.16 -12.60 -21.55
C GLN A 90 -13.36 -11.72 -21.89
N SER A 91 -13.30 -10.41 -21.78
CA SER A 91 -14.40 -9.55 -22.21
C SER A 91 -13.95 -8.11 -22.49
N GLY A 92 -14.39 -7.56 -23.64
CA GLY A 92 -14.34 -6.12 -23.89
C GLY A 92 -15.49 -5.37 -23.20
N LYS A 93 -16.21 -5.99 -22.26
CA LYS A 93 -17.34 -5.40 -21.52
C LYS A 93 -16.97 -5.19 -20.06
N PRO A 94 -17.57 -4.18 -19.41
CA PRO A 94 -17.40 -3.98 -17.97
C PRO A 94 -17.79 -5.25 -17.18
N THR A 95 -16.92 -5.64 -16.24
CA THR A 95 -17.11 -6.82 -15.38
C THR A 95 -16.65 -6.54 -13.96
N MET A 96 -17.22 -7.27 -12.99
CA MET A 96 -16.72 -7.22 -11.60
C MET A 96 -15.34 -7.85 -11.54
N GLN A 97 -14.37 -7.10 -11.02
CA GLN A 97 -12.99 -7.54 -10.88
C GLN A 97 -12.42 -7.12 -9.53
N LYS A 98 -11.55 -7.96 -8.97
CA LYS A 98 -10.80 -7.60 -7.77
C LYS A 98 -9.83 -6.48 -8.06
N VAL A 99 -9.82 -5.44 -7.22
CA VAL A 99 -8.93 -4.28 -7.37
C VAL A 99 -7.47 -4.71 -7.39
N SER A 100 -7.07 -5.66 -6.54
CA SER A 100 -5.72 -6.22 -6.53
C SER A 100 -5.34 -6.89 -7.86
N SER A 101 -6.28 -7.59 -8.50
CA SER A 101 -6.06 -8.24 -9.81
C SER A 101 -5.91 -7.20 -10.92
N ILE A 102 -6.75 -6.16 -10.91
CA ILE A 102 -6.65 -5.06 -11.88
C ILE A 102 -5.26 -4.43 -11.79
N ILE A 103 -4.85 -4.01 -10.60
CA ILE A 103 -3.57 -3.34 -10.40
C ILE A 103 -2.42 -4.24 -10.85
N ARG A 104 -2.37 -5.51 -10.43
CA ARG A 104 -1.27 -6.43 -10.77
C ARG A 104 -1.15 -6.64 -12.28
N ASN A 105 -2.25 -6.84 -12.97
CA ASN A 105 -2.24 -7.10 -14.42
C ASN A 105 -1.70 -5.90 -15.20
N TYR A 106 -2.10 -4.68 -14.86
CA TYR A 106 -1.61 -3.48 -15.55
C TYR A 106 -0.19 -3.08 -15.16
N LEU A 107 0.26 -3.36 -13.93
CA LEU A 107 1.67 -3.15 -13.54
C LEU A 107 2.63 -4.01 -14.36
N THR A 108 2.22 -5.19 -14.83
CA THR A 108 3.08 -6.06 -15.66
C THR A 108 3.31 -5.52 -17.05
N ALA A 109 2.42 -4.70 -17.57
CA ALA A 109 2.55 -4.09 -18.90
C ALA A 109 3.50 -2.90 -18.93
N MET A 110 3.77 -2.27 -17.77
CA MET A 110 4.68 -1.14 -17.62
C MET A 110 4.34 0.07 -18.52
N ASP A 111 3.06 0.27 -18.80
CA ASP A 111 2.62 1.49 -19.50
C ASP A 111 2.42 2.63 -18.50
N GLN A 112 3.09 3.79 -18.74
CA GLN A 112 3.05 4.93 -17.84
C GLN A 112 1.64 5.52 -17.70
N ASN A 113 0.87 5.60 -18.79
CA ASN A 113 -0.46 6.21 -18.78
C ASN A 113 -1.43 5.31 -17.96
N ASP A 114 -1.34 4.01 -18.16
CA ASP A 114 -2.15 3.03 -17.44
C ASP A 114 -1.80 3.01 -15.95
N ILE A 115 -0.53 3.08 -15.60
CA ILE A 115 -0.08 3.19 -14.20
C ILE A 115 -0.60 4.48 -13.56
N CYS A 116 -0.57 5.61 -14.29
CA CYS A 116 -1.13 6.87 -13.79
C CYS A 116 -2.66 6.80 -13.66
N LEU A 117 -3.34 6.10 -14.56
CA LEU A 117 -4.77 5.86 -14.46
C LEU A 117 -5.11 5.00 -13.23
N LEU A 118 -4.35 3.94 -12.95
CA LEU A 118 -4.47 3.14 -11.73
C LEU A 118 -4.28 4.01 -10.48
N CYS A 119 -3.25 4.87 -10.47
CA CYS A 119 -2.97 5.78 -9.35
C CYS A 119 -4.12 6.78 -9.12
N ARG A 120 -4.76 7.25 -10.16
CA ARG A 120 -5.94 8.13 -10.07
C ARG A 120 -7.18 7.38 -9.56
N LYS A 121 -7.43 6.15 -10.03
CA LYS A 121 -8.60 5.35 -9.65
C LYS A 121 -8.50 4.77 -8.24
N PHE A 122 -7.34 4.25 -7.87
CA PHE A 122 -7.17 3.46 -6.65
C PHE A 122 -6.23 4.10 -5.61
N GLY A 123 -5.58 5.19 -5.96
CA GLY A 123 -4.60 5.88 -5.10
C GLY A 123 -3.19 5.29 -5.23
N LYS A 124 -2.19 6.17 -5.26
CA LYS A 124 -0.75 5.81 -5.37
C LYS A 124 -0.30 4.82 -4.30
N ASN A 125 -0.76 5.00 -3.06
CA ASN A 125 -0.35 4.15 -1.94
C ASN A 125 -0.83 2.70 -2.13
N ARG A 126 -2.05 2.51 -2.64
CA ARG A 126 -2.58 1.19 -2.94
C ARG A 126 -1.85 0.52 -4.09
N VAL A 127 -1.63 1.23 -5.19
CA VAL A 127 -0.87 0.71 -6.35
C VAL A 127 0.54 0.31 -5.94
N LYS A 128 1.21 1.12 -5.12
CA LYS A 128 2.52 0.80 -4.55
C LYS A 128 2.47 -0.42 -3.64
N ALA A 129 1.44 -0.56 -2.80
CA ALA A 129 1.28 -1.71 -1.92
C ALA A 129 1.15 -3.01 -2.71
N GLU A 130 0.35 -3.02 -3.78
CA GLU A 130 0.18 -4.18 -4.66
C GLU A 130 1.47 -4.53 -5.41
N LEU A 131 2.23 -3.53 -5.87
CA LEU A 131 3.56 -3.75 -6.45
C LEU A 131 4.48 -4.47 -5.45
N ILE A 132 4.57 -3.97 -4.23
CA ILE A 132 5.42 -4.55 -3.19
C ILE A 132 4.96 -5.97 -2.84
N ALA A 133 3.64 -6.19 -2.68
CA ALA A 133 3.08 -7.50 -2.36
C ALA A 133 3.39 -8.52 -3.46
N THR A 134 3.23 -8.12 -4.73
CA THR A 134 3.53 -8.97 -5.90
C THR A 134 5.00 -9.38 -5.93
N TYR A 135 5.91 -8.43 -5.79
CA TYR A 135 7.35 -8.74 -5.83
C TYR A 135 7.81 -9.53 -4.61
N ARG A 136 7.27 -9.27 -3.42
CA ARG A 136 7.54 -10.10 -2.23
C ARG A 136 7.10 -11.54 -2.44
N ALA A 137 5.92 -11.76 -3.04
CA ALA A 137 5.42 -13.11 -3.33
C ALA A 137 6.31 -13.82 -4.34
N LEU A 138 6.72 -13.14 -5.43
CA LEU A 138 7.63 -13.68 -6.43
C LEU A 138 8.99 -14.07 -5.83
N TYR A 139 9.58 -13.19 -5.03
CA TYR A 139 10.89 -13.48 -4.39
C TYR A 139 10.79 -14.53 -3.29
N LYS A 140 9.63 -14.67 -2.64
CA LYS A 140 9.37 -15.79 -1.73
C LYS A 140 9.25 -17.12 -2.47
N GLN A 141 8.70 -17.10 -3.69
CA GLN A 141 8.66 -18.28 -4.57
C GLN A 141 10.06 -18.66 -5.08
N GLY A 142 10.96 -17.68 -5.23
CA GLY A 142 12.36 -17.86 -5.61
C GLY A 142 12.62 -18.02 -7.11
N PHE A 143 11.61 -18.01 -7.94
CA PHE A 143 11.74 -18.07 -9.41
C PHE A 143 10.56 -17.40 -10.11
N ILE A 144 10.76 -17.06 -11.38
CA ILE A 144 9.69 -16.73 -12.33
C ILE A 144 9.64 -17.77 -13.42
N ASP A 145 8.44 -18.10 -13.89
CA ASP A 145 8.25 -18.96 -15.06
C ASP A 145 8.21 -18.10 -16.32
N VAL A 146 9.16 -18.34 -17.21
CA VAL A 146 9.21 -17.68 -18.51
C VAL A 146 9.08 -18.77 -19.59
N LYS A 147 7.89 -18.90 -20.16
CA LYS A 147 7.58 -19.87 -21.20
C LYS A 147 7.94 -21.33 -20.82
N GLY A 148 7.63 -21.72 -19.58
CA GLY A 148 7.93 -23.05 -19.06
C GLY A 148 9.34 -23.22 -18.49
N HIS A 149 10.16 -22.18 -18.52
CA HIS A 149 11.50 -22.18 -17.91
C HIS A 149 11.51 -21.43 -16.59
N LYS A 150 11.90 -22.08 -15.51
CA LYS A 150 12.04 -21.46 -14.20
C LYS A 150 13.34 -20.68 -14.14
N VAL A 151 13.24 -19.35 -14.13
CA VAL A 151 14.38 -18.44 -13.98
C VAL A 151 14.48 -18.07 -12.49
N PRO A 152 15.60 -18.40 -11.80
CA PRO A 152 15.77 -18.10 -10.39
C PRO A 152 15.80 -16.58 -10.15
N LEU A 153 15.21 -16.15 -9.02
CA LEU A 153 15.25 -14.78 -8.53
C LEU A 153 16.25 -14.69 -7.40
N GLU A 154 17.34 -13.98 -7.62
CA GLU A 154 18.39 -13.80 -6.63
C GLU A 154 18.30 -12.44 -5.93
N GLY A 155 18.74 -12.42 -4.66
CA GLY A 155 18.85 -11.18 -3.89
C GLY A 155 17.53 -10.69 -3.30
N ARG A 156 17.33 -9.39 -3.29
CA ARG A 156 16.17 -8.73 -2.69
C ARG A 156 15.33 -8.07 -3.77
N TYR A 157 13.99 -8.15 -3.65
CA TYR A 157 13.05 -7.59 -4.61
C TYR A 157 13.23 -6.07 -4.82
N ASP A 158 13.61 -5.33 -3.76
CA ASP A 158 13.81 -3.88 -3.81
C ASP A 158 15.07 -3.46 -4.62
N ARG A 159 15.92 -4.41 -4.99
CA ARG A 159 17.06 -4.20 -5.90
C ARG A 159 16.77 -4.54 -7.36
N ASN A 160 15.61 -5.16 -7.62
CA ASN A 160 15.22 -5.53 -8.98
C ASN A 160 15.03 -4.27 -9.84
N PRO A 161 15.65 -4.18 -11.03
CA PRO A 161 15.57 -2.99 -11.88
C PRO A 161 14.14 -2.70 -12.35
N VAL A 162 13.37 -3.73 -12.73
CA VAL A 162 11.98 -3.60 -13.16
C VAL A 162 11.10 -3.09 -12.02
N PHE A 163 11.28 -3.61 -10.81
CA PHE A 163 10.58 -3.09 -9.61
C PHE A 163 10.84 -1.60 -9.40
N LYS A 164 12.11 -1.18 -9.52
CA LYS A 164 12.49 0.24 -9.34
C LYS A 164 11.88 1.13 -10.41
N GLU A 165 11.84 0.65 -11.63
CA GLU A 165 11.25 1.40 -12.76
C GLU A 165 9.75 1.60 -12.58
N ILE A 166 9.00 0.53 -12.27
CA ILE A 166 7.56 0.64 -11.98
C ILE A 166 7.33 1.55 -10.77
N LEU A 167 8.15 1.44 -9.73
CA LEU A 167 8.04 2.30 -8.55
C LEU A 167 8.27 3.77 -8.89
N LYS A 168 9.20 4.07 -9.80
CA LYS A 168 9.43 5.42 -10.34
C LYS A 168 8.22 5.90 -11.11
N MET A 169 7.68 5.08 -12.02
CA MET A 169 6.46 5.41 -12.76
C MET A 169 5.29 5.78 -11.83
N ILE A 170 5.07 5.01 -10.76
CA ILE A 170 4.04 5.33 -9.75
C ILE A 170 4.33 6.67 -9.06
N HIS A 171 5.61 6.96 -8.79
CA HIS A 171 6.00 8.22 -8.16
C HIS A 171 5.74 9.42 -9.06
N ASP A 172 6.00 9.27 -10.34
CA ASP A 172 5.90 10.34 -11.34
C ASP A 172 4.45 10.66 -11.76
N CYS A 173 3.48 9.79 -11.42
CA CYS A 173 2.05 10.06 -11.55
C CYS A 173 1.54 11.07 -10.52
#